data_03e716c13860680ce3ae4554ceabb06f
#
_entry.id   03e716c13860680ce3ae4554ceabb06f
#
_cell.length_a   1.000
_cell.length_b   1.000
_cell.length_c   1.000
_cell.angle_alpha   90.00
_cell.angle_beta   90.00
_cell.angle_gamma   90.00
#
_symmetry.space_group_name_H-M   'P 1'
#
loop_
_entity.id
_entity.type
_entity.pdbx_description
1 polymer ?
#
loop_
_entity_poly.entity_id
_entity_poly.type
_entity_poly.pdbx_seq_one_letter_code
_entity_poly.pdbx_strand_id
1 'polypeptide(L)'
;MGQTIHVLRHGEVENPNKILYGRQSGWHLSERGREMVEVVADWTKQFNLGAIHASPLERAQETAEPIAQRHGLKIETDPRLIEAENIFEGKKFEL
;
A
#
# COMPACT_ATOMS: atom_id res chain seq x y z
N MET A 1 -14.02 18.07 16.29
CA MET A 1 -12.81 17.36 16.00
C MET A 1 -12.92 16.57 14.74
N GLY A 2 -12.07 16.84 13.80
CA GLY A 2 -12.05 16.11 12.55
C GLY A 2 -11.19 14.88 12.63
N GLN A 3 -11.46 13.94 11.75
CA GLN A 3 -10.66 12.77 11.55
C GLN A 3 -10.09 12.82 10.13
N THR A 4 -8.78 12.67 10.01
CA THR A 4 -8.13 12.70 8.72
C THR A 4 -7.83 11.27 8.25
N ILE A 5 -8.20 10.98 7.02
CA ILE A 5 -7.92 9.68 6.42
C ILE A 5 -6.88 9.86 5.33
N HIS A 6 -5.80 9.11 5.45
CA HIS A 6 -4.74 9.12 4.45
C HIS A 6 -4.88 7.86 3.61
N VAL A 7 -4.97 8.04 2.30
CA VAL A 7 -5.06 6.93 1.36
C VAL A 7 -3.75 6.80 0.64
N LEU A 8 -3.19 5.60 0.66
CA LEU A 8 -1.88 5.34 0.07
C LEU A 8 -1.96 4.10 -0.81
N ARG A 9 -1.47 4.23 -2.03
CA ARG A 9 -1.33 3.09 -2.91
C ARG A 9 -0.06 2.33 -2.55
N HIS A 10 0.00 1.05 -2.90
CA HIS A 10 1.21 0.26 -2.70
C HIS A 10 2.36 0.85 -3.53
N GLY A 11 3.57 0.50 -3.15
CA GLY A 11 4.76 0.93 -3.87
C GLY A 11 4.94 0.17 -5.18
N GLU A 12 6.02 0.48 -5.88
CA GLU A 12 6.33 -0.17 -7.15
C GLU A 12 6.51 -1.68 -6.97
N VAL A 13 5.88 -2.44 -7.87
CA VAL A 13 5.89 -3.90 -7.84
C VAL A 13 6.95 -4.43 -8.81
N GLU A 14 7.62 -5.52 -8.42
CA GLU A 14 8.54 -6.22 -9.30
C GLU A 14 7.74 -6.87 -10.41
N ASN A 15 7.79 -6.28 -11.60
CA ASN A 15 6.98 -6.72 -12.73
C ASN A 15 7.69 -6.42 -14.05
N PRO A 16 8.79 -7.16 -14.33
CA PRO A 16 9.61 -6.88 -15.51
C PRO A 16 8.87 -7.10 -16.83
N ASN A 17 7.86 -7.96 -16.84
CA ASN A 17 7.09 -8.27 -18.04
C ASN A 17 5.84 -7.43 -18.19
N LYS A 18 5.61 -6.50 -17.29
CA LYS A 18 4.46 -5.57 -17.33
C LYS A 18 3.12 -6.29 -17.46
N ILE A 19 2.95 -7.33 -16.67
CA ILE A 19 1.73 -8.13 -16.65
C ILE A 19 0.65 -7.37 -15.87
N LEU A 20 -0.59 -7.42 -16.33
CA LEU A 20 -1.71 -6.86 -15.59
C LEU A 20 -2.13 -7.83 -14.50
N TYR A 21 -1.68 -7.59 -13.28
CA TYR A 21 -1.91 -8.52 -12.19
C TYR A 21 -3.20 -8.27 -11.40
N GLY A 22 -3.74 -7.05 -11.45
CA GLY A 22 -5.01 -6.75 -10.79
C GLY A 22 -5.03 -7.15 -9.32
N ARG A 23 -5.90 -8.09 -8.98
CA ARG A 23 -6.07 -8.57 -7.60
C ARG A 23 -5.25 -9.81 -7.28
N GLN A 24 -4.35 -10.21 -8.16
CA GLN A 24 -3.58 -11.43 -7.94
C GLN A 24 -2.61 -11.27 -6.77
N SER A 25 -2.46 -12.35 -5.98
CA SER A 25 -1.43 -12.42 -4.96
C SER A 25 -0.10 -12.83 -5.57
N GLY A 26 0.96 -12.79 -4.79
CA GLY A 26 2.28 -13.20 -5.24
C GLY A 26 3.10 -12.09 -5.89
N TRP A 27 2.54 -10.90 -6.00
CA TRP A 27 3.23 -9.75 -6.57
C TRP A 27 3.79 -8.88 -5.44
N HIS A 28 5.08 -8.86 -5.31
CA HIS A 28 5.80 -8.17 -4.24
C HIS A 28 6.37 -6.85 -4.72
N LEU A 29 6.68 -5.96 -3.78
CA LEU A 29 7.34 -4.70 -4.11
C LEU A 29 8.72 -4.98 -4.70
N SER A 30 9.10 -4.16 -5.67
CA SER A 30 10.46 -4.14 -6.19
C SER A 30 11.41 -3.56 -5.14
N GLU A 31 12.71 -3.69 -5.36
CA GLU A 31 13.69 -3.06 -4.50
C GLU A 31 13.48 -1.55 -4.44
N ARG A 32 13.23 -0.93 -5.59
CA ARG A 32 12.94 0.49 -5.66
C ARG A 32 11.64 0.83 -4.93
N GLY A 33 10.62 -0.01 -5.06
CA GLY A 33 9.37 0.18 -4.35
C GLY A 33 9.57 0.15 -2.84
N ARG A 34 10.43 -0.74 -2.35
CA ARG A 34 10.73 -0.82 -0.93
C ARG A 34 11.45 0.41 -0.43
N GLU A 35 12.40 0.94 -1.22
CA GLU A 35 13.10 2.17 -0.86
C GLU A 35 12.14 3.36 -0.81
N MET A 36 11.25 3.44 -1.79
CA MET A 36 10.25 4.52 -1.83
C MET A 36 9.32 4.48 -0.64
N VAL A 37 8.91 3.28 -0.23
CA VAL A 37 8.02 3.10 0.92
C VAL A 37 8.71 3.54 2.21
N GLU A 38 10.01 3.30 2.35
CA GLU A 38 10.75 3.77 3.51
C GLU A 38 10.74 5.29 3.61
N VAL A 39 10.92 5.97 2.49
CA VAL A 39 10.86 7.43 2.44
C VAL A 39 9.47 7.92 2.83
N VAL A 40 8.43 7.31 2.28
CA VAL A 40 7.05 7.68 2.59
C VAL A 40 6.76 7.43 4.07
N ALA A 41 7.23 6.30 4.60
CA ALA A 41 7.02 5.96 6.01
C ALA A 41 7.65 7.02 6.92
N ASP A 42 8.85 7.48 6.59
CA ASP A 42 9.48 8.55 7.36
C ASP A 42 8.65 9.84 7.28
N TRP A 43 8.13 10.14 6.11
CA TRP A 43 7.29 11.32 5.94
C TRP A 43 6.03 11.26 6.81
N THR A 44 5.45 10.05 7.01
CA THR A 44 4.25 9.90 7.82
C THR A 44 4.48 10.17 9.30
N LYS A 45 5.73 10.23 9.75
CA LYS A 45 6.03 10.50 11.16
C LYS A 45 5.46 11.83 11.65
N GLN A 46 5.22 12.76 10.75
CA GLN A 46 4.64 14.06 11.11
C GLN A 46 3.16 13.94 11.46
N PHE A 47 2.52 12.82 11.20
CA PHE A 47 1.11 12.61 11.47
C PHE A 47 0.93 11.75 12.70
N ASN A 48 -0.20 11.95 13.39
CA ASN A 48 -0.56 11.14 14.56
C ASN A 48 -1.57 10.09 14.11
N LEU A 49 -1.07 8.97 13.61
CA LEU A 49 -1.92 7.91 13.09
C LEU A 49 -2.50 7.06 14.21
N GLY A 50 -3.80 6.80 14.15
CA GLY A 50 -4.48 5.96 15.14
C GLY A 50 -4.67 4.51 14.68
N ALA A 51 -4.66 4.28 13.38
CA ALA A 51 -4.87 2.95 12.82
C ALA A 51 -4.32 2.87 11.40
N ILE A 52 -3.96 1.66 10.99
CA ILE A 52 -3.48 1.39 9.63
C ILE A 52 -4.25 0.20 9.10
N HIS A 53 -4.87 0.37 7.94
CA HIS A 53 -5.63 -0.68 7.28
C HIS A 53 -4.98 -0.99 5.93
N ALA A 54 -4.88 -2.26 5.59
CA ALA A 54 -4.28 -2.67 4.32
C ALA A 54 -5.00 -3.88 3.75
N SER A 55 -4.97 -3.99 2.42
CA SER A 55 -5.48 -5.18 1.77
C SER A 55 -4.60 -6.38 2.12
N PRO A 56 -5.11 -7.61 2.01
CA PRO A 56 -4.30 -8.79 2.32
C PRO A 56 -3.23 -9.11 1.28
N LEU A 57 -3.19 -8.40 0.17
CA LEU A 57 -2.18 -8.65 -0.86
C LEU A 57 -0.78 -8.28 -0.35
N GLU A 58 0.21 -9.06 -0.77
CA GLU A 58 1.58 -8.89 -0.31
C GLU A 58 2.10 -7.47 -0.51
N ARG A 59 1.90 -6.91 -1.72
CA ARG A 59 2.38 -5.57 -2.02
C ARG A 59 1.77 -4.49 -1.13
N ALA A 60 0.52 -4.69 -0.69
CA ALA A 60 -0.13 -3.75 0.21
C ALA A 60 0.42 -3.89 1.63
N GLN A 61 0.61 -5.11 2.10
CA GLN A 61 1.18 -5.38 3.41
C GLN A 61 2.62 -4.86 3.48
N GLU A 62 3.39 -5.06 2.43
CA GLU A 62 4.79 -4.60 2.36
C GLU A 62 4.87 -3.08 2.36
N THR A 63 3.88 -2.41 1.78
CA THR A 63 3.82 -0.96 1.81
C THR A 63 3.45 -0.44 3.20
N ALA A 64 2.53 -1.11 3.88
CA ALA A 64 2.05 -0.68 5.19
C ALA A 64 3.05 -0.96 6.31
N GLU A 65 3.87 -2.00 6.20
CA GLU A 65 4.74 -2.45 7.27
C GLU A 65 5.70 -1.39 7.79
N PRO A 66 6.46 -0.67 6.94
CA PRO A 66 7.35 0.36 7.45
C PRO A 66 6.62 1.51 8.15
N ILE A 67 5.41 1.82 7.70
CA ILE A 67 4.58 2.85 8.34
C ILE A 67 4.15 2.36 9.73
N ALA A 68 3.69 1.11 9.80
CA ALA A 68 3.26 0.53 11.06
C ALA A 68 4.38 0.50 12.09
N GLN A 69 5.60 0.16 11.65
CA GLN A 69 6.75 0.12 12.54
C GLN A 69 7.05 1.49 13.13
N ARG A 70 6.98 2.54 12.32
CA ARG A 70 7.29 3.90 12.78
C ARG A 70 6.26 4.46 13.75
N HIS A 71 5.04 3.94 13.70
CA HIS A 71 3.95 4.41 14.55
C HIS A 71 3.61 3.46 15.70
N GLY A 72 4.28 2.31 15.77
CA GLY A 72 4.00 1.32 16.80
C GLY A 72 2.61 0.74 16.70
N LEU A 73 2.08 0.61 15.48
CA LEU A 73 0.74 0.13 15.22
C LEU A 73 0.77 -1.23 14.55
N LYS A 74 -0.32 -1.98 14.72
CA LYS A 74 -0.54 -3.21 13.98
C LYS A 74 -1.28 -2.87 12.69
N ILE A 75 -0.99 -3.62 11.63
CA ILE A 75 -1.73 -3.51 10.39
C ILE A 75 -3.04 -4.27 10.53
N GLU A 76 -4.14 -3.59 10.26
CA GLU A 76 -5.46 -4.22 10.24
C GLU A 76 -5.77 -4.58 8.79
N THR A 77 -5.84 -5.86 8.52
CA THR A 77 -6.05 -6.37 7.18
C THR A 77 -7.53 -6.37 6.85
N ASP A 78 -7.87 -5.77 5.70
CA ASP A 78 -9.27 -5.65 5.27
C ASP A 78 -9.40 -6.08 3.81
N PRO A 79 -10.01 -7.25 3.55
CA PRO A 79 -10.15 -7.76 2.19
C PRO A 79 -10.94 -6.83 1.25
N ARG A 80 -11.75 -5.94 1.79
CA ARG A 80 -12.53 -5.02 0.96
C ARG A 80 -11.64 -4.05 0.18
N LEU A 81 -10.43 -3.83 0.66
CA LEU A 81 -9.50 -2.90 0.01
C LEU A 81 -8.95 -3.45 -1.31
N ILE A 82 -9.07 -4.74 -1.54
CA ILE A 82 -8.66 -5.36 -2.81
C ILE A 82 -9.50 -4.79 -3.96
N GLU A 83 -10.81 -4.64 -3.73
CA GLU A 83 -11.70 -4.15 -4.78
C GLU A 83 -11.38 -2.71 -5.17
N ALA A 84 -11.14 -1.85 -4.18
CA ALA A 84 -10.82 -0.46 -4.46
C ALA A 84 -9.52 -0.34 -5.25
N GLU A 85 -8.52 -1.11 -4.90
CA GLU A 85 -7.25 -1.12 -5.60
C GLU A 85 -7.42 -1.60 -7.03
N ASN A 86 -8.18 -2.67 -7.24
CA ASN A 86 -8.43 -3.23 -8.55
C ASN A 86 -9.15 -2.24 -9.47
N ILE A 87 -10.16 -1.56 -8.94
CA ILE A 87 -10.91 -0.57 -9.71
C ILE A 87 -9.98 0.55 -10.18
N PHE A 88 -9.11 0.99 -9.32
CA PHE A 88 -8.18 2.06 -9.62
C PHE A 88 -7.21 1.66 -10.72
N GLU A 89 -6.67 0.46 -10.64
CA GLU A 89 -5.76 -0.09 -11.63
C GLU A 89 -6.44 -0.21 -13.00
N GLY A 90 -7.67 -0.71 -13.03
CA GLY A 90 -8.42 -0.86 -14.26
C GLY A 90 -8.59 0.45 -15.00
N LYS A 91 -8.94 1.51 -14.31
CA LYS A 91 -9.10 2.83 -14.91
C LYS A 91 -7.80 3.34 -15.51
N LYS A 92 -6.70 3.03 -14.88
CA LYS A 92 -5.40 3.49 -15.30
C LYS A 92 -5.02 2.93 -16.67
N PHE A 93 -5.44 1.72 -16.96
CA PHE A 93 -5.09 1.05 -18.20
C PHE A 93 -6.00 1.42 -19.37
N GLU A 94 -7.12 2.01 -19.11
CA GLU A 94 -8.04 2.42 -20.16
C GLU A 94 -7.61 3.71 -20.83
N LEU A 95 -6.69 4.39 -20.25
CA LEU A 95 -6.18 5.65 -20.81
C LEU A 95 -4.99 5.39 -21.71
#